data_648c7b6c06a3c992aa28ceeea3bdcdda
#
_entry.id   648c7b6c06a3c992aa28ceeea3bdcdda
#
_cell.length_a   1.000
_cell.length_b   1.000
_cell.length_c   1.000
_cell.angle_alpha   90.00
_cell.angle_beta   90.00
_cell.angle_gamma   90.00
#
_symmetry.space_group_name_H-M   'P 1'
#
loop_
_entity.id
_entity.type
_entity.pdbx_description
1 polymer ?
#
loop_
_entity_poly.entity_id
_entity_poly.type
_entity_poly.pdbx_seq_one_letter_code
_entity_poly.pdbx_strand_id
1 'polypeptide(L)'
;MLFVTYTEGTTSVFDAHVAQYHLFADDAQSYDHCPVSAASSLVTRLLSCVTDLANSYASLRLQLHPPKTEFIWFGTRHSLAKLPTECRSLTVCSSVIQCADVVRDLGILLDSELPMQSHISKVTTACFYHLRRLRQIGTMSLKKSWHNS
;
A
#
# COMPACT_ATOMS: atom_id res chain seq x y z
N MET A 1 16.71 11.55 15.92
CA MET A 1 15.91 12.61 16.56
C MET A 1 15.16 13.51 15.55
N LEU A 2 15.72 13.86 14.40
CA LEU A 2 15.04 14.68 13.37
C LEU A 2 13.76 14.04 12.77
N PHE A 3 13.68 12.72 12.67
CA PHE A 3 12.54 12.02 12.07
C PHE A 3 11.23 12.20 12.87
N VAL A 4 11.29 12.16 14.21
CA VAL A 4 10.12 12.33 15.08
C VAL A 4 9.48 13.71 14.92
N THR A 5 10.28 14.74 14.69
CA THR A 5 9.79 16.13 14.52
C THR A 5 8.97 16.30 13.23
N TYR A 6 9.28 15.53 12.17
CA TYR A 6 8.50 15.55 10.91
C TYR A 6 7.17 14.79 11.03
N THR A 7 7.09 13.79 11.90
CA THR A 7 5.85 13.01 12.09
C THR A 7 4.82 13.73 12.94
N GLU A 8 5.20 14.63 13.86
CA GLU A 8 4.26 15.41 14.70
C GLU A 8 3.31 16.27 13.84
N GLY A 9 3.83 16.93 12.80
CA GLY A 9 3.00 17.70 11.87
C GLY A 9 2.04 16.82 11.06
N THR A 10 2.45 15.61 10.72
CA THR A 10 1.64 14.65 9.97
C THR A 10 0.45 14.14 10.79
N THR A 11 0.67 13.77 12.05
CA THR A 11 -0.39 13.29 12.94
C THR A 11 -1.46 14.36 13.19
N SER A 12 -1.05 15.62 13.39
CA SER A 12 -1.99 16.71 13.62
C SER A 12 -2.94 16.96 12.44
N VAL A 13 -2.46 16.77 11.20
CA VAL A 13 -3.30 16.87 10.00
C VAL A 13 -4.32 15.72 9.96
N PHE A 14 -3.90 14.48 10.18
CA PHE A 14 -4.83 13.35 10.21
C PHE A 14 -5.88 13.49 11.31
N ASP A 15 -5.47 13.92 12.50
CA ASP A 15 -6.38 14.14 13.64
C ASP A 15 -7.42 15.24 13.34
N ALA A 16 -7.00 16.33 12.67
CA ALA A 16 -7.91 17.40 12.27
C ALA A 16 -9.00 16.95 11.29
N HIS A 17 -8.69 15.96 10.45
CA HIS A 17 -9.65 15.36 9.50
C HIS A 17 -10.39 14.13 10.05
N VAL A 18 -10.15 13.76 11.32
CA VAL A 18 -10.70 12.54 11.94
C VAL A 18 -10.40 11.31 11.06
N ALA A 19 -9.26 11.31 10.39
CA ALA A 19 -8.83 10.22 9.55
C ALA A 19 -8.09 9.19 10.40
N GLN A 20 -8.33 7.91 10.13
CA GLN A 20 -7.51 6.85 10.72
C GLN A 20 -6.22 6.72 9.94
N TYR A 21 -5.11 6.54 10.64
CA TYR A 21 -3.81 6.48 10.00
C TYR A 21 -2.86 5.52 10.70
N HIS A 22 -1.88 5.08 9.96
CA HIS A 22 -0.74 4.33 10.46
C HIS A 22 0.53 4.93 9.89
N LEU A 23 1.53 5.14 10.74
CA LEU A 23 2.84 5.64 10.33
C LEU A 23 3.88 4.57 10.57
N PHE A 24 4.62 4.21 9.55
CA PHE A 24 5.71 3.26 9.64
C PHE A 24 6.94 3.85 8.95
N ALA A 25 7.84 4.40 9.75
CA ALA A 25 8.98 5.17 9.27
C ALA A 25 8.52 6.32 8.35
N ASP A 26 8.93 6.33 7.09
CA ASP A 26 8.55 7.30 6.07
C ASP A 26 7.23 6.98 5.36
N ASP A 27 6.68 5.79 5.58
CA ASP A 27 5.39 5.39 5.01
C ASP A 27 4.23 5.87 5.88
N ALA A 28 3.35 6.66 5.30
CA ALA A 28 2.12 7.12 5.91
C ALA A 28 0.92 6.48 5.21
N GLN A 29 0.09 5.80 5.97
CA GLN A 29 -1.13 5.16 5.51
C GLN A 29 -2.33 5.84 6.15
N SER A 30 -3.31 6.22 5.35
CA SER A 30 -4.61 6.68 5.84
C SER A 30 -5.68 5.71 5.38
N TYR A 31 -6.56 5.33 6.27
CA TYR A 31 -7.65 4.40 5.99
C TYR A 31 -8.92 4.82 6.69
N ASP A 32 -10.05 4.43 6.13
CA ASP A 32 -11.34 4.68 6.70
C ASP A 32 -12.37 3.68 6.16
N HIS A 33 -13.57 3.68 6.72
CA HIS A 33 -14.64 2.80 6.27
C HIS A 33 -15.94 3.57 6.11
N CYS A 34 -16.72 3.20 5.10
CA CYS A 34 -18.03 3.79 4.88
C CYS A 34 -18.95 2.81 4.11
N PRO A 35 -20.28 2.99 4.21
CA PRO A 35 -21.18 2.34 3.27
C PRO A 35 -20.98 2.92 1.86
N VAL A 36 -21.29 2.13 0.82
CA VAL A 36 -21.12 2.54 -0.60
C VAL A 36 -21.80 3.86 -0.91
N SER A 37 -22.95 4.13 -0.28
CA SER A 37 -23.68 5.40 -0.44
C SER A 37 -22.94 6.63 0.06
N ALA A 38 -21.97 6.48 0.94
CA ALA A 38 -21.15 7.56 1.50
C ALA A 38 -19.75 7.63 0.86
N ALA A 39 -19.47 6.83 -0.16
CA ALA A 39 -18.15 6.75 -0.77
C ALA A 39 -17.65 8.10 -1.31
N SER A 40 -18.50 8.86 -1.99
CA SER A 40 -18.14 10.19 -2.52
C SER A 40 -17.79 11.19 -1.40
N SER A 41 -18.51 11.16 -0.29
CA SER A 41 -18.22 11.99 0.88
C SER A 41 -16.88 11.61 1.52
N LEU A 42 -16.59 10.31 1.64
CA LEU A 42 -15.31 9.83 2.15
C LEU A 42 -14.15 10.26 1.25
N VAL A 43 -14.27 10.10 -0.07
CA VAL A 43 -13.26 10.54 -1.04
C VAL A 43 -12.98 12.03 -0.91
N THR A 44 -14.02 12.87 -0.78
CA THR A 44 -13.86 14.33 -0.59
C THR A 44 -13.08 14.64 0.68
N ARG A 45 -13.38 13.95 1.79
CA ARG A 45 -12.67 14.12 3.06
C ARG A 45 -11.21 13.69 2.96
N LEU A 46 -10.93 12.54 2.34
CA LEU A 46 -9.56 12.07 2.11
C LEU A 46 -8.77 13.04 1.24
N LEU A 47 -9.37 13.57 0.17
CA LEU A 47 -8.72 14.57 -0.69
C LEU A 47 -8.38 15.85 0.07
N SER A 48 -9.28 16.34 0.93
CA SER A 48 -8.99 17.48 1.79
C SER A 48 -7.81 17.19 2.73
N CYS A 49 -7.82 16.03 3.38
CA CYS A 49 -6.74 15.59 4.26
C CYS A 49 -5.39 15.51 3.53
N VAL A 50 -5.34 14.88 2.35
CA VAL A 50 -4.12 14.76 1.55
C VAL A 50 -3.63 16.12 1.05
N THR A 51 -4.54 17.05 0.74
CA THR A 51 -4.18 18.41 0.34
C THR A 51 -3.52 19.17 1.49
N ASP A 52 -4.09 19.08 2.68
CA ASP A 52 -3.52 19.74 3.86
C ASP A 52 -2.19 19.10 4.28
N LEU A 53 -2.07 17.78 4.11
CA LEU A 53 -0.80 17.08 4.30
C LEU A 53 0.26 17.57 3.31
N ALA A 54 -0.10 17.72 2.03
CA ALA A 54 0.80 18.24 1.01
C ALA A 54 1.26 19.68 1.33
N ASN A 55 0.36 20.53 1.80
CA ASN A 55 0.67 21.90 2.23
C ASN A 55 1.59 21.91 3.45
N SER A 56 1.32 21.06 4.44
CA SER A 56 2.17 20.89 5.62
C SER A 56 3.57 20.46 5.23
N TYR A 57 3.71 19.46 4.36
CA TYR A 57 5.01 19.01 3.86
C TYR A 57 5.73 20.08 3.07
N ALA A 58 5.04 20.84 2.22
CA ALA A 58 5.62 21.95 1.47
C ALA A 58 6.22 23.01 2.41
N SER A 59 5.58 23.31 3.54
CA SER A 59 6.11 24.23 4.55
C SER A 59 7.44 23.74 5.16
N LEU A 60 7.64 22.44 5.23
CA LEU A 60 8.84 21.77 5.69
C LEU A 60 9.86 21.48 4.58
N ARG A 61 9.61 21.99 3.36
CA ARG A 61 10.39 21.70 2.14
C ARG A 61 10.45 20.21 1.77
N LEU A 62 9.43 19.47 2.18
CA LEU A 62 9.18 18.08 1.77
C LEU A 62 8.12 18.07 0.68
N GLN A 63 8.09 17.02 -0.12
CA GLN A 63 7.09 16.82 -1.16
C GLN A 63 6.48 15.44 -1.03
N LEU A 64 5.15 15.37 -1.12
CA LEU A 64 4.48 14.12 -1.44
C LEU A 64 4.97 13.64 -2.81
N HIS A 65 5.10 12.33 -2.95
CA HIS A 65 5.52 11.70 -4.21
C HIS A 65 4.32 10.98 -4.86
N PRO A 66 3.47 11.69 -5.64
CA PRO A 66 2.23 11.13 -6.18
C PRO A 66 2.42 9.80 -6.94
N PRO A 67 3.51 9.60 -7.71
CA PRO A 67 3.76 8.32 -8.38
C PRO A 67 3.96 7.11 -7.46
N LYS A 68 4.25 7.35 -6.17
CA LYS A 68 4.37 6.29 -5.14
C LYS A 68 3.13 6.18 -4.26
N THR A 69 2.18 7.11 -4.40
CA THR A 69 0.93 7.08 -3.65
C THR A 69 0.00 6.07 -4.29
N GLU A 70 -0.45 5.12 -3.52
CA GLU A 70 -1.40 4.09 -3.96
C GLU A 70 -2.76 4.32 -3.30
N PHE A 71 -3.82 4.07 -4.04
CA PHE A 71 -5.19 4.17 -3.57
C PHE A 71 -5.93 2.89 -3.89
N ILE A 72 -6.60 2.31 -2.90
CA ILE A 72 -7.34 1.06 -3.04
C ILE A 72 -8.62 1.09 -2.22
N TRP A 73 -9.69 0.52 -2.76
CA TRP A 73 -10.90 0.18 -2.04
C TRP A 73 -10.88 -1.29 -1.64
N PHE A 74 -11.19 -1.55 -0.39
CA PHE A 74 -11.39 -2.92 0.10
C PHE A 74 -12.88 -3.19 0.28
N GLY A 75 -13.32 -4.36 -0.17
CA GLY A 75 -14.72 -4.76 -0.01
C GLY A 75 -15.08 -6.01 -0.77
N THR A 76 -16.34 -6.42 -0.66
CA THR A 76 -16.84 -7.52 -1.48
C THR A 76 -16.95 -7.08 -2.94
N ARG A 77 -16.81 -8.02 -3.87
CA ARG A 77 -16.99 -7.78 -5.31
C ARG A 77 -18.27 -7.01 -5.63
N HIS A 78 -19.36 -7.37 -4.92
CA HIS A 78 -20.65 -6.72 -5.11
C HIS A 78 -20.64 -5.25 -4.65
N SER A 79 -19.98 -4.94 -3.53
CA SER A 79 -19.84 -3.57 -3.03
C SER A 79 -18.95 -2.74 -3.93
N LEU A 80 -17.80 -3.29 -4.36
CA LEU A 80 -16.86 -2.63 -5.26
C LEU A 80 -17.47 -2.32 -6.64
N ALA A 81 -18.32 -3.21 -7.16
CA ALA A 81 -19.02 -2.98 -8.42
C ALA A 81 -20.02 -1.81 -8.37
N LYS A 82 -20.51 -1.47 -7.18
CA LYS A 82 -21.47 -0.37 -6.95
C LYS A 82 -20.82 0.98 -6.69
N LEU A 83 -19.48 1.03 -6.57
CA LEU A 83 -18.78 2.29 -6.35
C LEU A 83 -18.99 3.24 -7.53
N PRO A 84 -19.33 4.52 -7.27
CA PRO A 84 -19.39 5.55 -8.30
C PRO A 84 -18.07 5.68 -9.05
N THR A 85 -18.13 6.03 -10.33
CA THR A 85 -16.93 6.16 -11.17
C THR A 85 -15.98 7.24 -10.66
N GLU A 86 -16.51 8.33 -10.12
CA GLU A 86 -15.73 9.42 -9.50
C GLU A 86 -14.94 8.99 -8.26
N CYS A 87 -15.36 7.89 -7.61
CA CYS A 87 -14.64 7.35 -6.45
C CYS A 87 -13.49 6.40 -6.84
N ARG A 88 -13.23 6.19 -8.13
CA ARG A 88 -12.19 5.28 -8.61
C ARG A 88 -10.86 5.97 -8.91
N SER A 89 -10.79 7.27 -8.70
CA SER A 89 -9.55 8.03 -8.83
C SER A 89 -9.49 9.18 -7.83
N LEU A 90 -8.30 9.55 -7.44
CA LEU A 90 -8.01 10.70 -6.58
C LEU A 90 -7.11 11.67 -7.34
N THR A 91 -7.41 12.96 -7.28
CA THR A 91 -6.51 13.99 -7.84
C THR A 91 -5.70 14.61 -6.71
N VAL A 92 -4.41 14.30 -6.66
CA VAL A 92 -3.48 14.76 -5.62
C VAL A 92 -2.35 15.55 -6.27
N CYS A 93 -2.14 16.80 -5.86
CA CYS A 93 -1.06 17.67 -6.38
C CYS A 93 -0.98 17.69 -7.91
N SER A 94 -2.12 17.84 -8.60
CA SER A 94 -2.25 17.82 -10.07
C SER A 94 -1.99 16.45 -10.74
N SER A 95 -1.78 15.41 -9.99
CA SER A 95 -1.65 14.04 -10.48
C SER A 95 -2.91 13.24 -10.21
N VAL A 96 -3.35 12.43 -11.17
CA VAL A 96 -4.50 11.55 -11.02
C VAL A 96 -4.00 10.17 -10.62
N ILE A 97 -4.38 9.73 -9.42
CA ILE A 97 -4.08 8.41 -8.89
C ILE A 97 -5.30 7.53 -9.12
N GLN A 98 -5.15 6.48 -9.92
CA GLN A 98 -6.21 5.52 -10.16
C GLN A 98 -6.33 4.53 -9.00
N CYS A 99 -7.55 4.09 -8.71
CA CYS A 99 -7.77 3.00 -7.77
C CYS A 99 -7.11 1.73 -8.29
N ALA A 100 -6.26 1.14 -7.49
CA ALA A 100 -5.59 -0.12 -7.80
C ALA A 100 -6.44 -1.31 -7.34
N ASP A 101 -6.32 -2.45 -8.04
CA ASP A 101 -6.90 -3.72 -7.60
C ASP A 101 -5.98 -4.45 -6.61
N VAL A 102 -4.70 -4.14 -6.64
CA VAL A 102 -3.66 -4.70 -5.76
C VAL A 102 -2.67 -3.60 -5.40
N VAL A 103 -2.37 -3.48 -4.12
CA VAL A 103 -1.34 -2.56 -3.60
C VAL A 103 -0.27 -3.33 -2.83
N ARG A 104 0.91 -2.72 -2.72
CA ARG A 104 1.99 -3.29 -1.91
C ARG A 104 2.14 -2.51 -0.62
N ASP A 105 1.83 -3.15 0.49
CA ASP A 105 1.97 -2.60 1.83
C ASP A 105 2.99 -3.39 2.65
N LEU A 106 4.05 -2.74 3.15
CA LEU A 106 5.12 -3.33 3.96
C LEU A 106 5.63 -4.69 3.43
N GLY A 107 5.65 -4.84 2.10
CA GLY A 107 6.11 -6.07 1.44
C GLY A 107 5.02 -7.10 1.16
N ILE A 108 3.82 -6.91 1.69
CA ILE A 108 2.64 -7.74 1.43
C ILE A 108 1.89 -7.17 0.23
N LEU A 109 1.33 -8.03 -0.62
CA LEU A 109 0.38 -7.64 -1.66
C LEU A 109 -1.03 -7.81 -1.11
N LEU A 110 -1.79 -6.72 -1.10
CA LEU A 110 -3.17 -6.68 -0.66
C LEU A 110 -4.07 -6.52 -1.88
N ASP A 111 -4.96 -7.49 -2.09
CA ASP A 111 -5.97 -7.45 -3.15
C ASP A 111 -7.23 -6.76 -2.63
N SER A 112 -7.97 -6.07 -3.48
CA SER A 112 -9.19 -5.31 -3.13
C SER A 112 -10.28 -6.13 -2.43
N GLU A 113 -10.38 -7.43 -2.70
CA GLU A 113 -11.32 -8.35 -2.05
C GLU A 113 -10.69 -9.08 -0.83
N LEU A 114 -9.43 -8.82 -0.51
CA LEU A 114 -8.64 -9.42 0.57
C LEU A 114 -8.46 -10.96 0.53
N PRO A 115 -8.55 -11.66 -0.61
CA PRO A 115 -8.20 -13.09 -0.67
C PRO A 115 -6.70 -13.31 -0.56
N MET A 116 -5.88 -12.27 -0.65
CA MET A 116 -4.41 -12.28 -0.63
C MET A 116 -3.79 -13.25 -1.66
N GLN A 117 -4.53 -13.56 -2.72
CA GLN A 117 -4.14 -14.57 -3.71
C GLN A 117 -2.88 -14.16 -4.47
N SER A 118 -2.74 -12.87 -4.78
CA SER A 118 -1.56 -12.31 -5.43
C SER A 118 -0.33 -12.46 -4.53
N HIS A 119 -0.46 -12.21 -3.23
CA HIS A 119 0.62 -12.39 -2.27
C HIS A 119 1.03 -13.85 -2.13
N ILE A 120 0.06 -14.74 -1.91
CA ILE A 120 0.28 -16.19 -1.78
C ILE A 120 0.98 -16.73 -3.01
N SER A 121 0.52 -16.39 -4.21
CA SER A 121 1.12 -16.83 -5.48
C SER A 121 2.58 -16.37 -5.61
N LYS A 122 2.86 -15.11 -5.26
CA LYS A 122 4.22 -14.56 -5.29
C LYS A 122 5.16 -15.27 -4.31
N VAL A 123 4.73 -15.44 -3.06
CA VAL A 123 5.52 -16.13 -2.02
C VAL A 123 5.77 -17.57 -2.41
N THR A 124 4.74 -18.28 -2.86
CA THR A 124 4.82 -19.67 -3.30
C THR A 124 5.81 -19.83 -4.45
N THR A 125 5.73 -18.96 -5.46
CA THR A 125 6.66 -18.98 -6.61
C THR A 125 8.10 -18.75 -6.15
N ALA A 126 8.34 -17.80 -5.27
CA ALA A 126 9.67 -17.53 -4.72
C ALA A 126 10.20 -18.73 -3.90
N CYS A 127 9.37 -19.33 -3.06
CA CYS A 127 9.73 -20.51 -2.28
C CYS A 127 10.11 -21.68 -3.19
N PHE A 128 9.30 -22.00 -4.20
CA PHE A 128 9.62 -23.08 -5.15
C PHE A 128 10.89 -22.80 -5.95
N TYR A 129 11.14 -21.55 -6.33
CA TYR A 129 12.39 -21.17 -6.97
C TYR A 129 13.60 -21.47 -6.08
N HIS A 130 13.57 -21.05 -4.81
CA HIS A 130 14.67 -21.31 -3.89
C HIS A 130 14.85 -22.80 -3.56
N LEU A 131 13.75 -23.55 -3.39
CA LEU A 131 13.79 -25.00 -3.18
C LEU A 131 14.44 -25.73 -4.35
N ARG A 132 14.12 -25.35 -5.59
CA ARG A 132 14.78 -25.94 -6.79
C ARG A 132 16.28 -25.67 -6.79
N ARG A 133 16.71 -24.45 -6.43
CA ARG A 133 18.14 -24.11 -6.32
C ARG A 133 18.85 -24.94 -5.26
N LEU A 134 18.25 -25.07 -4.07
CA LEU A 134 18.81 -25.88 -2.98
C LEU A 134 18.92 -27.35 -3.38
N ARG A 135 17.91 -27.90 -4.05
CA ARG A 135 17.96 -29.27 -4.56
C ARG A 135 19.10 -29.50 -5.56
N GLN A 136 19.35 -28.55 -6.44
CA GLN A 136 20.48 -28.63 -7.39
C GLN A 136 21.83 -28.67 -6.65
N ILE A 137 22.01 -27.84 -5.64
CA ILE A 137 23.25 -27.80 -4.84
C ILE A 137 23.41 -29.11 -4.05
N GLY A 138 22.36 -29.63 -3.42
CA GLY A 138 22.37 -30.88 -2.66
C GLY A 138 22.75 -32.09 -3.55
N THR A 139 22.23 -32.17 -4.76
CA THR A 139 22.59 -33.25 -5.70
C THR A 139 24.00 -33.16 -6.21
N MET A 140 24.56 -31.96 -6.35
CA MET A 140 25.96 -31.76 -6.73
C MET A 140 26.92 -32.13 -5.60
N SER A 141 26.56 -31.84 -4.35
CA SER A 141 27.37 -32.19 -3.16
C SER A 141 27.47 -33.72 -2.95
N LEU A 142 26.34 -34.43 -3.12
CA LEU A 142 26.32 -35.88 -3.03
C LEU A 142 27.15 -36.57 -4.11
N LYS A 143 27.13 -36.06 -5.36
CA LYS A 143 27.96 -36.63 -6.45
C LYS A 143 29.46 -36.47 -6.22
N LYS A 144 29.90 -35.39 -5.56
CA LYS A 144 31.34 -35.21 -5.22
C LYS A 144 31.84 -36.17 -4.16
N SER A 145 30.96 -36.62 -3.26
CA SER A 145 31.35 -37.54 -2.16
C SER A 145 31.63 -38.96 -2.64
N TRP A 146 31.04 -39.39 -3.77
CA TRP A 146 31.20 -40.77 -4.30
C TRP A 146 32.40 -40.94 -5.22
N HIS A 147 33.12 -39.88 -5.60
CA HIS A 147 34.29 -39.96 -6.49
C HIS A 147 35.65 -39.88 -5.72
N ASN A 148 35.63 -39.77 -4.38
CA ASN A 148 36.83 -39.72 -3.53
C ASN A 148 36.90 -40.90 -2.55
N SER A 149 36.37 -42.06 -2.90
CA SER A 149 36.54 -43.31 -2.10
C SER A 149 37.13 -44.40 -2.98
#